data_d886bbf1b13688948964e8c348c9c1fc
#
_entry.id   d886bbf1b13688948964e8c348c9c1fc
#
_cell.length_a   1.000
_cell.length_b   1.000
_cell.length_c   1.000
_cell.angle_alpha   90.00
_cell.angle_beta   90.00
_cell.angle_gamma   90.00
#
_symmetry.space_group_name_H-M   'P 1'
#
loop_
_entity.id
_entity.type
_entity.pdbx_description
1 polymer ?
#
loop_
_entity_poly.entity_id
_entity_poly.type
_entity_poly.pdbx_seq_one_letter_code
_entity_poly.pdbx_strand_id
1 'polypeptide(L)'
;AKVGSIGDNRLGGWYSYRASKAALNMLLKTASIEVARTHPQAVLAALHPGTVNSALSAPFNGAEIGRPAPDAAEDLLRVLDGLSAEATGGFYAYSGEQLPW
;
A
#
# COMPACT_ATOMS: atom_id res chain seq x y z
N ALA A 1 2.02 -3.19 -0.23
CA ALA A 1 3.41 -3.14 0.27
C ALA A 1 4.33 -2.52 -0.77
N LYS A 2 5.26 -1.70 -0.31
CA LYS A 2 6.21 -0.98 -1.19
C LYS A 2 7.06 -1.93 -2.06
N VAL A 3 7.31 -3.14 -1.58
CA VAL A 3 8.05 -4.16 -2.35
C VAL A 3 7.35 -4.56 -3.66
N GLY A 4 6.06 -4.30 -3.80
CA GLY A 4 5.32 -4.51 -5.04
C GLY A 4 5.49 -3.41 -6.08
N SER A 5 6.16 -2.31 -5.72
CA SER A 5 6.41 -1.22 -6.65
C SER A 5 7.54 -1.58 -7.62
N ILE A 6 7.24 -1.55 -8.90
CA ILE A 6 8.26 -1.75 -9.95
C ILE A 6 9.20 -0.54 -9.98
N GLY A 7 8.64 0.67 -9.87
CA GLY A 7 9.42 1.90 -9.91
C GLY A 7 10.37 2.07 -8.73
N ASP A 8 10.00 1.56 -7.55
CA ASP A 8 10.83 1.64 -6.34
C ASP A 8 11.84 0.50 -6.22
N ASN A 9 11.72 -0.53 -7.04
CA ASN A 9 12.57 -1.71 -6.95
C ASN A 9 14.00 -1.41 -7.39
N ARG A 10 14.90 -1.26 -6.42
CA ARG A 10 16.34 -1.00 -6.64
C ARG A 10 17.21 -2.14 -6.12
N LEU A 11 16.71 -2.88 -5.16
CA LEU A 11 17.50 -3.92 -4.47
C LEU A 11 17.35 -5.30 -5.10
N GLY A 12 16.27 -5.56 -5.79
CA GLY A 12 15.99 -6.91 -6.30
C GLY A 12 15.67 -7.90 -5.19
N GLY A 13 15.74 -9.19 -5.52
CA GLY A 13 15.40 -10.25 -4.58
C GLY A 13 13.89 -10.36 -4.31
N TRP A 14 13.49 -11.31 -3.48
CA TRP A 14 12.11 -11.49 -3.03
C TRP A 14 11.11 -11.66 -4.18
N TYR A 15 11.48 -12.41 -5.19
CA TYR A 15 10.73 -12.54 -6.44
C TYR A 15 9.25 -12.79 -6.23
N SER A 16 8.91 -13.83 -5.48
CA SER A 16 7.50 -14.22 -5.29
C SER A 16 6.71 -13.19 -4.50
N TYR A 17 7.31 -12.64 -3.44
CA TYR A 17 6.64 -11.62 -2.63
C TYR A 17 6.42 -10.34 -3.43
N ARG A 18 7.44 -9.88 -4.13
CA ARG A 18 7.31 -8.71 -5.01
C ARG A 18 6.25 -8.93 -6.07
N ALA A 19 6.24 -10.10 -6.72
CA ALA A 19 5.26 -10.42 -7.74
C ALA A 19 3.83 -10.44 -7.17
N SER A 20 3.62 -11.02 -5.99
CA SER A 20 2.30 -11.06 -5.36
C SER A 20 1.76 -9.66 -5.04
N LYS A 21 2.62 -8.79 -4.54
CA LYS A 21 2.22 -7.41 -4.18
C LYS A 21 2.06 -6.52 -5.42
N ALA A 22 2.83 -6.75 -6.47
CA ALA A 22 2.63 -6.10 -7.76
C ALA A 22 1.29 -6.51 -8.39
N ALA A 23 0.93 -7.79 -8.27
CA ALA A 23 -0.37 -8.28 -8.72
C ALA A 23 -1.52 -7.61 -7.94
N LEU A 24 -1.41 -7.47 -6.62
CA LEU A 24 -2.38 -6.76 -5.81
C LEU A 24 -2.53 -5.30 -6.28
N ASN A 25 -1.42 -4.62 -6.54
CA ASN A 25 -1.41 -3.25 -7.03
C ASN A 25 -2.13 -3.14 -8.38
N MET A 26 -1.88 -4.07 -9.31
CA MET A 26 -2.56 -4.10 -10.60
C MET A 26 -4.06 -4.32 -10.45
N LEU A 27 -4.46 -5.26 -9.61
CA LEU A 27 -5.88 -5.55 -9.36
C LEU A 27 -6.60 -4.32 -8.79
N LEU A 28 -5.99 -3.64 -7.84
CA LEU A 28 -6.55 -2.43 -7.26
C LEU A 28 -6.69 -1.32 -8.30
N LYS A 29 -5.66 -1.09 -9.10
CA LYS A 29 -5.69 -0.10 -10.17
C LYS A 29 -6.81 -0.39 -11.16
N THR A 30 -6.92 -1.64 -11.59
CA THR A 30 -7.96 -2.08 -12.51
C THR A 30 -9.36 -1.84 -11.93
N ALA A 31 -9.57 -2.25 -10.67
CA ALA A 31 -10.84 -2.06 -9.98
C ALA A 31 -11.20 -0.57 -9.85
N SER A 32 -10.21 0.29 -9.56
CA SER A 32 -10.45 1.72 -9.42
C SER A 32 -11.00 2.35 -10.70
N ILE A 33 -10.48 1.93 -11.85
CA ILE A 33 -10.95 2.41 -13.16
C ILE A 33 -12.38 1.95 -13.43
N GLU A 34 -12.67 0.67 -13.17
CA GLU A 34 -14.00 0.12 -13.40
C GLU A 34 -15.06 0.73 -12.48
N VAL A 35 -14.75 0.85 -11.20
CA VAL A 35 -15.66 1.43 -10.19
C VAL A 35 -15.97 2.89 -10.52
N ALA A 36 -14.98 3.65 -11.01
CA ALA A 36 -15.19 5.06 -11.35
C ALA A 36 -16.25 5.28 -12.44
N ARG A 37 -16.52 4.28 -13.28
CA ARG A 37 -17.54 4.37 -14.34
C ARG A 37 -18.94 4.48 -13.79
N THR A 38 -19.21 3.88 -12.64
CA THR A 38 -20.54 3.86 -12.00
C THR A 38 -20.57 4.63 -10.68
N HIS A 39 -19.41 4.81 -10.04
CA HIS A 39 -19.26 5.48 -8.73
C HIS A 39 -18.12 6.49 -8.81
N PRO A 40 -18.32 7.65 -9.47
CA PRO A 40 -17.21 8.58 -9.74
C PRO A 40 -16.61 9.24 -8.50
N GLN A 41 -17.28 9.15 -7.34
CA GLN A 41 -16.75 9.67 -6.08
C GLN A 41 -16.06 8.61 -5.20
N ALA A 42 -16.07 7.35 -5.62
CA ALA A 42 -15.41 6.28 -4.87
C ALA A 42 -13.89 6.41 -4.92
N VAL A 43 -13.24 6.11 -3.81
CA VAL A 43 -11.77 6.12 -3.70
C VAL A 43 -11.30 4.71 -3.37
N LEU A 44 -10.52 4.13 -4.27
CA LEU A 44 -9.80 2.88 -4.05
C LEU A 44 -8.31 3.21 -4.08
N ALA A 45 -7.59 2.90 -3.01
CA ALA A 45 -6.18 3.22 -2.89
C ALA A 45 -5.38 2.03 -2.34
N ALA A 46 -4.16 1.88 -2.83
CA ALA A 46 -3.20 0.97 -2.22
C ALA A 46 -2.43 1.72 -1.13
N LEU A 47 -2.31 1.10 0.04
CA LEU A 47 -1.65 1.73 1.18
C LEU A 47 -0.48 0.86 1.65
N HIS A 48 0.65 1.53 1.93
CA HIS A 48 1.85 0.90 2.46
C HIS A 48 2.04 1.31 3.92
N PRO A 49 1.94 0.35 4.87
CA PRO A 49 2.01 0.67 6.29
C PRO A 49 3.44 0.83 6.84
N GLY A 50 4.47 0.56 6.05
CA GLY A 50 5.80 0.34 6.56
C GLY A 50 5.94 -1.04 7.17
N THR A 51 7.02 -1.30 7.90
CA THR A 51 7.17 -2.54 8.66
C THR A 51 6.34 -2.43 9.93
N VAL A 52 5.44 -3.40 10.12
CA VAL A 52 4.54 -3.47 11.27
C VAL A 52 4.92 -4.66 12.13
N ASN A 53 4.95 -4.46 13.45
CA ASN A 53 5.16 -5.56 14.39
C ASN A 53 3.93 -6.49 14.37
N SER A 54 4.10 -7.66 13.78
CA SER A 54 3.04 -8.66 13.60
C SER A 54 3.62 -10.06 13.51
N ALA A 55 2.78 -11.07 13.56
CA ALA A 55 3.21 -12.45 13.37
C ALA A 55 3.87 -12.65 12.00
N LEU A 56 3.39 -11.97 10.97
CA LEU A 56 3.97 -12.05 9.62
C LEU A 56 5.39 -11.49 9.56
N SER A 57 5.67 -10.38 10.25
CA SER A 57 6.98 -9.72 10.23
C SER A 57 7.97 -10.27 11.25
N ALA A 58 7.52 -11.08 12.20
CA ALA A 58 8.36 -11.60 13.29
C ALA A 58 9.64 -12.29 12.78
N PRO A 59 9.62 -13.15 11.73
CA PRO A 59 10.84 -13.77 11.19
C PRO A 59 11.84 -12.77 10.60
N PHE A 60 11.43 -11.52 10.38
CA PHE A 60 12.22 -10.45 9.76
C PHE A 60 12.47 -9.30 10.75
N ASN A 61 12.55 -9.62 12.05
CA ASN A 61 12.78 -8.66 13.14
C ASN A 61 11.66 -7.62 13.30
N GLY A 62 10.41 -7.96 12.95
CA GLY A 62 9.28 -7.04 13.08
C GLY A 62 9.05 -6.52 14.50
N ALA A 63 9.37 -7.32 15.52
CA ALA A 63 9.27 -6.89 16.92
C ALA A 63 10.26 -5.78 17.28
N GLU A 64 11.42 -5.71 16.61
CA GLU A 64 12.49 -4.73 16.88
C GLU A 64 12.34 -3.47 16.01
N ILE A 65 12.04 -3.65 14.72
CA ILE A 65 12.05 -2.57 13.74
C ILE A 65 10.63 -2.18 13.29
N GLY A 66 9.63 -3.02 13.58
CA GLY A 66 8.25 -2.79 13.17
C GLY A 66 7.55 -1.80 14.09
N ARG A 67 6.63 -1.03 13.50
CA ARG A 67 5.78 -0.10 14.24
C ARG A 67 4.66 -0.87 14.94
N PRO A 68 4.14 -0.38 16.09
CA PRO A 68 2.95 -0.97 16.68
C PRO A 68 1.78 -0.95 15.67
N ALA A 69 1.05 -2.07 15.59
CA ALA A 69 -0.06 -2.19 14.65
C ALA A 69 -1.14 -1.11 14.82
N PRO A 70 -1.54 -0.70 16.05
CA PRO A 70 -2.51 0.40 16.21
C PRO A 70 -2.03 1.71 15.61
N ASP A 71 -0.74 2.04 15.76
CA ASP A 71 -0.17 3.27 15.21
C ASP A 71 -0.16 3.24 13.67
N ALA A 72 0.21 2.12 13.10
CA ALA A 72 0.17 1.92 11.64
C ALA A 72 -1.24 2.05 11.11
N ALA A 73 -2.22 1.45 11.77
CA ALA A 73 -3.63 1.54 11.37
C ALA A 73 -4.14 2.98 11.42
N GLU A 74 -3.81 3.72 12.48
CA GLU A 74 -4.20 5.12 12.64
C GLU A 74 -3.65 5.98 11.50
N ASP A 75 -2.36 5.80 11.17
CA ASP A 75 -1.74 6.54 10.08
C ASP A 75 -2.40 6.23 8.73
N LEU A 76 -2.68 4.96 8.45
CA LEU A 76 -3.33 4.56 7.20
C LEU A 76 -4.74 5.14 7.08
N LEU A 77 -5.52 5.15 8.16
CA LEU A 77 -6.85 5.74 8.17
C LEU A 77 -6.78 7.25 7.94
N ARG A 78 -5.79 7.92 8.53
CA ARG A 78 -5.58 9.36 8.32
C ARG A 78 -5.27 9.67 6.86
N VAL A 79 -4.39 8.88 6.23
CA VAL A 79 -4.06 9.04 4.81
C VAL A 79 -5.31 8.83 3.96
N LEU A 80 -6.03 7.74 4.20
CA LEU A 80 -7.24 7.40 3.44
C LEU A 80 -8.30 8.52 3.54
N ASP A 81 -8.54 9.06 4.74
CA ASP A 81 -9.52 10.12 4.98
C ASP A 81 -9.16 11.41 4.23
N GLY A 82 -7.89 11.63 3.96
CA GLY A 82 -7.42 12.80 3.22
C GLY A 82 -7.49 12.67 1.70
N LEU A 83 -7.80 11.48 1.16
CA LEU A 83 -7.84 11.26 -0.28
C LEU A 83 -9.18 11.70 -0.86
N SER A 84 -9.12 12.36 -2.01
CA SER A 84 -10.31 12.72 -2.80
C SER A 84 -10.50 11.74 -3.97
N ALA A 85 -11.61 11.89 -4.69
CA ALA A 85 -11.90 11.05 -5.87
C ALA A 85 -10.80 11.11 -6.93
N GLU A 86 -10.08 12.22 -7.03
CA GLU A 86 -8.96 12.38 -7.97
C GLU A 86 -7.77 11.47 -7.61
N ALA A 87 -7.65 11.06 -6.35
CA ALA A 87 -6.59 10.20 -5.88
C ALA A 87 -6.89 8.70 -6.07
N THR A 88 -8.09 8.34 -6.53
CA THR A 88 -8.44 6.93 -6.73
C THR A 88 -7.48 6.25 -7.69
N GLY A 89 -7.13 5.00 -7.40
CA GLY A 89 -6.16 4.23 -8.19
C GLY A 89 -4.72 4.57 -7.85
N GLY A 90 -4.46 5.35 -6.81
CA GLY A 90 -3.12 5.71 -6.37
C GLY A 90 -2.53 4.74 -5.32
N PHE A 91 -1.23 4.91 -5.08
CA PHE A 91 -0.47 4.11 -4.12
C PHE A 91 0.24 5.08 -3.15
N TYR A 92 -0.05 4.93 -1.85
CA TYR A 92 0.40 5.89 -0.83
C TYR A 92 1.05 5.19 0.35
N ALA A 93 2.12 5.79 0.88
CA ALA A 93 2.70 5.36 2.15
C ALA A 93 1.90 5.90 3.34
N TYR A 94 2.15 5.34 4.50
CA TYR A 94 1.56 5.78 5.78
C TYR A 94 1.89 7.24 6.12
N SER A 95 2.91 7.81 5.51
CA SER A 95 3.28 9.22 5.66
C SER A 95 2.44 10.16 4.79
N GLY A 96 1.63 9.63 3.89
CA GLY A 96 0.91 10.38 2.88
C GLY A 96 1.66 10.56 1.57
N GLU A 97 2.92 10.14 1.50
CA GLU A 97 3.72 10.20 0.28
C GLU A 97 3.11 9.29 -0.80
N GLN A 98 2.95 9.81 -2.01
CA GLN A 98 2.56 9.00 -3.16
C GLN A 98 3.76 8.17 -3.63
N LEU A 99 3.53 6.88 -3.77
CA LEU A 99 4.55 5.92 -4.20
C LEU A 99 4.38 5.58 -5.67
N PRO A 100 5.48 5.28 -6.40
CA PRO A 100 5.37 4.77 -7.76
C PRO A 100 4.85 3.32 -7.76
N TRP A 101 4.15 3.01 -8.82
CA TRP A 101 3.69 1.64 -9.05
C TRP A 101 4.80 0.62 -9.31
#